data_98b8c2a9d76a45c67064fba28003106b
#
_entry.id   98b8c2a9d76a45c67064fba28003106b
#
_cell.length_a   1.000
_cell.length_b   1.000
_cell.length_c   1.000
_cell.angle_alpha   90.00
_cell.angle_beta   90.00
_cell.angle_gamma   90.00
#
_symmetry.space_group_name_H-M   'P 1'
#
loop_
_entity.id
_entity.type
_entity.pdbx_description
1 polymer ?
#
loop_
_entity_poly.entity_id
_entity_poly.type
_entity_poly.pdbx_seq_one_letter_code
_entity_poly.pdbx_strand_id
1 'polypeptide(L)'
;MLSLAAAADVIPSVLVLKRLLAKDIAADHGVKTTKATLLEAVSKRFADIEKEPLYSLATIIDPRYKDKFYSEDAVKIETHRQLLRLITKASQRDPNQEAEASNTGPPAEKVPRPGSFSSMFGEILAEETPWQAHTDTPAGPAPSEMIVYLSEPPIPRSASPLAFWKTNKERFPDLAKVARAYLSAPCTSVESERLFSAASNIVDEHRNRLMPEKAEMLLFIKKNLPMMLLSKSNKS
;
A
#
# COMPACT_ATOMS: atom_id res chain seq x y z
N MET A 1 12.25 -9.42 7.16
CA MET A 1 12.03 -8.93 5.79
C MET A 1 11.43 -7.55 5.90
N LEU A 2 12.12 -6.48 5.51
CA LEU A 2 11.55 -5.14 5.51
C LEU A 2 10.45 -5.13 4.43
N SER A 3 9.19 -4.97 4.86
CA SER A 3 8.08 -4.75 3.92
C SER A 3 8.39 -3.45 3.16
N LEU A 4 8.52 -3.54 1.84
CA LEU A 4 8.59 -2.34 1.01
C LEU A 4 7.31 -1.53 1.27
N ALA A 5 7.48 -0.28 1.68
CA ALA A 5 6.35 0.61 1.84
C ALA A 5 5.66 0.79 0.48
N ALA A 6 4.40 0.41 0.40
CA ALA A 6 3.59 0.55 -0.80
C ALA A 6 2.84 1.89 -0.80
N ALA A 7 2.34 2.30 -1.97
CA ALA A 7 1.52 3.51 -2.09
C ALA A 7 0.31 3.50 -1.14
N ALA A 8 -0.24 2.33 -0.84
CA ALA A 8 -1.32 2.14 0.12
C ALA A 8 -0.99 2.54 1.57
N ASP A 9 0.29 2.50 1.96
CA ASP A 9 0.72 2.81 3.33
C ASP A 9 0.82 4.33 3.60
N VAL A 10 0.77 5.18 2.58
CA VAL A 10 1.04 6.62 2.70
C VAL A 10 -0.05 7.34 3.50
N ILE A 11 -1.31 7.27 3.05
CA ILE A 11 -2.45 7.95 3.73
C ILE A 11 -2.60 7.45 5.18
N PRO A 12 -2.64 6.12 5.44
CA PRO A 12 -2.72 5.62 6.82
C PRO A 12 -1.57 6.09 7.70
N SER A 13 -0.34 6.10 7.18
CA SER A 13 0.83 6.55 7.95
C SER A 13 0.79 8.04 8.28
N VAL A 14 0.38 8.87 7.32
CA VAL A 14 0.22 10.33 7.54
C VAL A 14 -0.87 10.61 8.56
N LEU A 15 -2.01 9.94 8.46
CA LEU A 15 -3.13 10.13 9.41
C LEU A 15 -2.71 9.73 10.83
N VAL A 16 -2.10 8.55 10.99
CA VAL A 16 -1.59 8.08 12.29
C VAL A 16 -0.54 9.03 12.85
N LEU A 17 0.39 9.52 12.02
CA LEU A 17 1.40 10.49 12.45
C LEU A 17 0.76 11.80 12.93
N LYS A 18 -0.23 12.36 12.20
CA LYS A 18 -0.97 13.54 12.62
C LYS A 18 -1.67 13.32 13.96
N ARG A 19 -2.36 12.18 14.16
CA ARG A 19 -3.01 11.84 15.44
C ARG A 19 -2.01 11.70 16.60
N LEU A 20 -0.85 11.06 16.37
CA LEU A 20 0.20 10.94 17.36
C LEU A 20 0.77 12.31 17.79
N LEU A 21 1.03 13.19 16.82
CA LEU A 21 1.57 14.53 17.08
C LEU A 21 0.56 15.42 17.78
N ALA A 22 -0.74 15.25 17.49
CA ALA A 22 -1.81 16.00 18.16
C ALA A 22 -2.11 15.50 19.57
N LYS A 23 -1.76 14.25 19.92
CA LYS A 23 -2.03 13.65 21.23
C LYS A 23 -1.09 14.25 22.28
N ASP A 24 -1.65 14.91 23.30
CA ASP A 24 -0.89 15.42 24.45
C ASP A 24 -0.63 14.26 25.43
N ILE A 25 0.62 13.97 25.72
CA ILE A 25 1.02 12.90 26.63
C ILE A 25 1.79 13.53 27.80
N ALA A 26 1.56 13.07 29.04
CA ALA A 26 2.22 13.61 30.24
C ALA A 26 3.77 13.55 30.15
N ALA A 27 4.31 12.62 29.32
CA ALA A 27 5.74 12.49 29.08
C ALA A 27 6.32 13.52 28.08
N ASP A 28 5.51 14.41 27.50
CA ASP A 28 5.93 15.40 26.48
C ASP A 28 6.66 16.62 27.07
N HIS A 29 7.35 16.46 28.21
CA HIS A 29 8.13 17.54 28.82
C HIS A 29 9.23 18.04 27.88
N GLY A 30 9.19 19.34 27.52
CA GLY A 30 10.18 20.00 26.66
C GLY A 30 10.02 19.78 25.14
N VAL A 31 9.09 18.93 24.69
CA VAL A 31 8.92 18.64 23.23
C VAL A 31 7.59 19.11 22.64
N LYS A 32 6.72 19.76 23.43
CA LYS A 32 5.38 20.21 22.97
C LYS A 32 5.45 21.14 21.77
N THR A 33 6.34 22.15 21.81
CA THR A 33 6.53 23.09 20.69
C THR A 33 7.02 22.37 19.43
N THR A 34 7.96 21.44 19.57
CA THR A 34 8.47 20.65 18.47
C THR A 34 7.37 19.78 17.85
N LYS A 35 6.52 19.15 18.67
CA LYS A 35 5.36 18.37 18.19
C LYS A 35 4.38 19.25 17.41
N ALA A 36 4.06 20.44 17.94
CA ALA A 36 3.15 21.39 17.27
C ALA A 36 3.71 21.85 15.92
N THR A 37 4.97 22.26 15.86
CA THR A 37 5.63 22.68 14.62
C THR A 37 5.69 21.54 13.61
N LEU A 38 5.98 20.31 14.06
CA LEU A 38 6.02 19.13 13.18
C LEU A 38 4.61 18.77 12.68
N LEU A 39 3.58 18.87 13.53
CA LEU A 39 2.18 18.65 13.12
C LEU A 39 1.76 19.65 12.04
N GLU A 40 2.11 20.93 12.21
CA GLU A 40 1.83 21.97 11.22
C GLU A 40 2.54 21.66 9.88
N ALA A 41 3.83 21.33 9.92
CA ALA A 41 4.61 21.00 8.73
C ALA A 41 4.06 19.78 8.01
N VAL A 42 3.71 18.70 8.72
CA VAL A 42 3.10 17.48 8.15
C VAL A 42 1.73 17.81 7.57
N SER A 43 0.90 18.59 8.28
CA SER A 43 -0.45 18.95 7.82
C SER A 43 -0.39 19.76 6.54
N LYS A 44 0.54 20.72 6.43
CA LYS A 44 0.74 21.53 5.23
C LYS A 44 1.28 20.71 4.07
N ARG A 45 2.29 19.85 4.31
CA ARG A 45 2.94 19.07 3.25
C ARG A 45 2.03 18.01 2.64
N PHE A 46 1.15 17.42 3.45
CA PHE A 46 0.26 16.32 3.07
C PHE A 46 -1.22 16.74 3.09
N ALA A 47 -1.52 18.02 2.85
CA ALA A 47 -2.89 18.55 2.87
C ALA A 47 -3.80 17.82 1.89
N ASP A 48 -3.33 17.61 0.66
CA ASP A 48 -4.12 17.03 -0.42
C ASP A 48 -3.79 15.57 -0.75
N ILE A 49 -3.02 14.89 0.11
CA ILE A 49 -2.54 13.52 -0.16
C ILE A 49 -3.70 12.53 -0.37
N GLU A 50 -4.83 12.74 0.30
CA GLU A 50 -6.01 11.89 0.17
C GLU A 50 -6.75 12.11 -1.16
N LYS A 51 -6.56 13.25 -1.81
CA LYS A 51 -7.15 13.60 -3.11
C LYS A 51 -6.36 13.04 -4.29
N GLU A 52 -5.10 12.62 -4.04
CA GLU A 52 -4.25 12.01 -5.06
C GLU A 52 -4.73 10.60 -5.41
N PRO A 53 -5.19 10.35 -6.65
CA PRO A 53 -5.84 9.09 -7.02
C PRO A 53 -4.98 7.85 -6.80
N LEU A 54 -3.65 7.97 -6.95
CA LEU A 54 -2.74 6.86 -6.72
C LEU A 54 -2.81 6.38 -5.27
N TYR A 55 -2.70 7.29 -4.32
CA TYR A 55 -2.67 6.95 -2.89
C TYR A 55 -4.07 6.59 -2.37
N SER A 56 -5.10 7.34 -2.75
CA SER A 56 -6.46 7.07 -2.32
C SER A 56 -6.95 5.70 -2.82
N LEU A 57 -6.79 5.39 -4.11
CA LEU A 57 -7.18 4.10 -4.67
C LEU A 57 -6.33 2.95 -4.11
N ALA A 58 -5.02 3.13 -3.92
CA ALA A 58 -4.20 2.11 -3.30
C ALA A 58 -4.64 1.83 -1.85
N THR A 59 -5.01 2.87 -1.09
CA THR A 59 -5.45 2.71 0.31
C THR A 59 -6.77 1.95 0.40
N ILE A 60 -7.78 2.31 -0.40
CA ILE A 60 -9.09 1.63 -0.32
C ILE A 60 -9.04 0.18 -0.80
N ILE A 61 -8.18 -0.12 -1.76
CA ILE A 61 -7.99 -1.48 -2.30
C ILE A 61 -7.13 -2.35 -1.35
N ASP A 62 -6.36 -1.75 -0.46
CA ASP A 62 -5.59 -2.51 0.53
C ASP A 62 -6.52 -3.07 1.60
N PRO A 63 -6.64 -4.41 1.73
CA PRO A 63 -7.57 -5.02 2.68
C PRO A 63 -7.22 -4.77 4.15
N ARG A 64 -6.04 -4.20 4.45
CA ARG A 64 -5.63 -3.77 5.80
C ARG A 64 -6.24 -2.44 6.21
N TYR A 65 -6.59 -1.58 5.25
CA TYR A 65 -6.97 -0.19 5.49
C TYR A 65 -8.39 0.11 5.00
N LYS A 66 -8.73 -0.33 3.80
CA LYS A 66 -10.04 -0.10 3.17
C LYS A 66 -10.40 1.39 3.19
N ASP A 67 -11.60 1.73 3.62
CA ASP A 67 -12.13 3.08 3.69
C ASP A 67 -12.02 3.74 5.07
N LYS A 68 -11.20 3.18 6.00
CA LYS A 68 -11.09 3.64 7.39
C LYS A 68 -10.15 4.84 7.60
N PHE A 69 -9.34 5.18 6.61
CA PHE A 69 -8.24 6.16 6.76
C PHE A 69 -8.46 7.45 5.97
N TYR A 70 -9.68 7.83 5.68
CA TYR A 70 -10.00 9.13 5.05
C TYR A 70 -10.48 10.12 6.10
N SER A 71 -9.99 11.38 6.00
CA SER A 71 -10.36 12.46 6.91
C SER A 71 -11.70 13.10 6.53
N GLU A 72 -12.06 13.10 5.25
CA GLU A 72 -13.24 13.75 4.69
C GLU A 72 -14.13 12.78 3.95
N ASP A 73 -15.43 12.76 4.26
CA ASP A 73 -16.42 11.91 3.58
C ASP A 73 -16.51 12.20 2.09
N ALA A 74 -16.34 13.47 1.68
CA ALA A 74 -16.35 13.86 0.27
C ALA A 74 -15.24 13.15 -0.53
N VAL A 75 -14.03 13.06 0.03
CA VAL A 75 -12.90 12.36 -0.59
C VAL A 75 -13.16 10.85 -0.62
N LYS A 76 -13.72 10.29 0.45
CA LYS A 76 -14.11 8.89 0.51
C LYS A 76 -15.13 8.55 -0.59
N ILE A 77 -16.18 9.33 -0.74
CA ILE A 77 -17.22 9.14 -1.78
C ILE A 77 -16.60 9.22 -3.18
N GLU A 78 -15.75 10.21 -3.43
CA GLU A 78 -15.08 10.33 -4.74
C GLU A 78 -14.15 9.14 -5.01
N THR A 79 -13.43 8.67 -4.01
CA THR A 79 -12.58 7.46 -4.13
C THR A 79 -13.42 6.22 -4.45
N HIS A 80 -14.57 6.04 -3.80
CA HIS A 80 -15.51 4.95 -4.12
C HIS A 80 -16.00 5.05 -5.58
N ARG A 81 -16.34 6.24 -6.04
CA ARG A 81 -16.78 6.47 -7.42
C ARG A 81 -15.68 6.15 -8.44
N GLN A 82 -14.43 6.55 -8.16
CA GLN A 82 -13.28 6.24 -9.01
C GLN A 82 -12.98 4.75 -9.03
N LEU A 83 -13.01 4.09 -7.88
CA LEU A 83 -12.83 2.65 -7.77
C LEU A 83 -13.87 1.88 -8.60
N LEU A 84 -15.15 2.27 -8.47
CA LEU A 84 -16.24 1.65 -9.24
C LEU A 84 -16.03 1.79 -10.76
N ARG A 85 -15.59 2.96 -11.24
CA ARG A 85 -15.24 3.16 -12.65
C ARG A 85 -14.12 2.24 -13.12
N LEU A 86 -13.11 2.02 -12.28
CA LEU A 86 -11.98 1.13 -12.60
C LEU A 86 -12.42 -0.33 -12.65
N ILE A 87 -13.26 -0.77 -11.71
CA ILE A 87 -13.79 -2.14 -11.68
C ILE A 87 -14.65 -2.38 -12.93
N THR A 88 -15.55 -1.46 -13.27
CA THR A 88 -16.39 -1.56 -14.48
C THR A 88 -15.54 -1.63 -15.75
N LYS A 89 -14.46 -0.84 -15.82
CA LYS A 89 -13.51 -0.89 -16.94
C LYS A 89 -12.73 -2.19 -17.00
N ALA A 90 -12.39 -2.79 -15.85
CA ALA A 90 -11.70 -4.07 -15.76
C ALA A 90 -12.59 -5.24 -16.18
N SER A 91 -13.90 -5.16 -15.87
CA SER A 91 -14.92 -6.14 -16.30
C SER A 91 -15.14 -6.15 -17.82
N GLN A 92 -14.93 -5.02 -18.51
CA GLN A 92 -15.10 -4.90 -19.96
C GLN A 92 -13.89 -5.35 -20.78
N ARG A 93 -12.76 -5.69 -20.14
CA ARG A 93 -11.54 -6.19 -20.81
C ARG A 93 -11.51 -7.70 -20.74
N ASP A 94 -11.46 -8.35 -21.92
CA ASP A 94 -11.50 -9.81 -22.11
C ASP A 94 -10.52 -10.61 -21.25
N PRO A 95 -10.91 -11.87 -20.87
CA PRO A 95 -10.22 -12.66 -19.83
C PRO A 95 -9.03 -13.50 -20.33
N ASN A 96 -8.29 -13.10 -21.36
CA ASN A 96 -7.26 -13.98 -21.93
C ASN A 96 -5.84 -13.46 -21.71
N GLN A 97 -5.33 -13.53 -20.48
CA GLN A 97 -3.88 -13.68 -20.16
C GLN A 97 -3.68 -13.80 -18.65
N GLU A 98 -3.58 -15.01 -18.15
CA GLU A 98 -3.01 -15.32 -16.83
C GLU A 98 -2.28 -16.65 -16.83
N ALA A 99 -1.05 -16.65 -16.29
CA ALA A 99 -0.53 -17.82 -15.55
C ALA A 99 0.55 -17.42 -14.55
N GLU A 100 0.42 -17.96 -13.34
CA GLU A 100 1.41 -18.46 -12.36
C GLU A 100 2.19 -17.44 -11.50
N ALA A 101 2.46 -17.62 -10.24
CA ALA A 101 2.46 -18.74 -9.29
C ALA A 101 2.77 -18.35 -7.85
N SER A 102 2.43 -19.25 -7.00
CA SER A 102 3.03 -19.80 -5.74
C SER A 102 3.16 -19.03 -4.42
N ASN A 103 2.79 -19.81 -3.41
CA ASN A 103 2.60 -19.59 -1.99
C ASN A 103 3.85 -19.28 -1.15
N THR A 104 3.64 -18.53 -0.07
CA THR A 104 4.25 -18.77 1.25
C THR A 104 3.40 -18.14 2.38
N GLY A 105 3.25 -18.84 3.50
CA GLY A 105 2.37 -18.51 4.61
C GLY A 105 2.92 -17.49 5.62
N PRO A 106 2.14 -17.10 6.66
CA PRO A 106 2.38 -15.91 7.47
C PRO A 106 3.21 -16.14 8.75
N PRO A 107 3.96 -15.14 9.24
CA PRO A 107 4.61 -15.14 10.56
C PRO A 107 3.74 -14.52 11.67
N ALA A 108 4.01 -14.92 12.92
CA ALA A 108 3.26 -14.61 14.12
C ALA A 108 3.35 -13.13 14.60
N GLU A 109 2.30 -12.69 15.23
CA GLU A 109 2.01 -11.33 15.67
C GLU A 109 2.63 -10.99 17.04
N LYS A 110 3.19 -9.77 17.19
CA LYS A 110 3.63 -9.19 18.47
C LYS A 110 2.63 -8.13 18.92
N VAL A 111 2.22 -8.22 20.21
CA VAL A 111 1.27 -7.28 20.85
C VAL A 111 1.85 -5.86 20.93
N PRO A 112 1.12 -4.80 20.49
CA PRO A 112 1.60 -3.43 20.48
C PRO A 112 1.59 -2.77 21.85
N ARG A 113 2.53 -1.84 22.12
CA ARG A 113 2.55 -1.00 23.32
C ARG A 113 1.57 0.17 23.18
N PRO A 114 0.83 0.56 24.27
CA PRO A 114 -0.08 1.71 24.25
C PRO A 114 0.63 3.01 23.84
N GLY A 115 0.02 3.82 22.96
CA GLY A 115 0.58 5.08 22.48
C GLY A 115 1.67 4.95 21.41
N SER A 116 1.94 3.76 20.91
CA SER A 116 2.84 3.55 19.78
C SER A 116 2.16 3.84 18.44
N PHE A 117 2.96 4.05 17.39
CA PHE A 117 2.46 4.20 16.01
C PHE A 117 1.54 3.03 15.60
N SER A 118 1.85 1.81 16.05
CA SER A 118 1.05 0.62 15.80
C SER A 118 -0.29 0.62 16.56
N SER A 119 -0.34 1.15 17.80
CA SER A 119 -1.58 1.27 18.58
C SER A 119 -2.57 2.21 17.93
N MET A 120 -2.09 3.34 17.37
CA MET A 120 -2.96 4.32 16.68
C MET A 120 -3.62 3.76 15.42
N PHE A 121 -2.98 2.82 14.71
CA PHE A 121 -3.63 2.10 13.63
C PHE A 121 -4.80 1.25 14.14
N GLY A 122 -4.62 0.58 15.27
CA GLY A 122 -5.69 -0.21 15.90
C GLY A 122 -6.87 0.67 16.34
N GLU A 123 -6.61 1.84 16.91
CA GLU A 123 -7.64 2.80 17.31
C GLU A 123 -8.49 3.24 16.10
N ILE A 124 -7.85 3.59 14.97
CA ILE A 124 -8.56 3.99 13.74
C ILE A 124 -9.39 2.85 13.16
N LEU A 125 -8.85 1.64 13.14
CA LEU A 125 -9.57 0.47 12.61
C LEU A 125 -10.75 0.07 13.49
N ALA A 126 -10.72 0.38 14.79
CA ALA A 126 -11.81 0.12 15.72
C ALA A 126 -12.92 1.19 15.66
N GLU A 127 -12.68 2.36 15.07
CA GLU A 127 -13.72 3.37 14.85
C GLU A 127 -14.77 2.82 13.86
N GLU A 128 -15.96 2.47 14.38
CA GLU A 128 -17.07 2.00 13.56
C GLU A 128 -17.66 3.17 12.76
N THR A 129 -17.46 3.17 11.45
CA THR A 129 -18.21 4.00 10.52
C THR A 129 -19.11 3.09 9.69
N PRO A 130 -20.43 3.04 9.96
CA PRO A 130 -21.35 2.30 9.11
C PRO A 130 -21.35 2.91 7.71
N TRP A 131 -20.93 2.13 6.72
CA TRP A 131 -21.07 2.53 5.34
C TRP A 131 -22.56 2.45 4.93
N GLN A 132 -23.19 3.61 4.75
CA GLN A 132 -24.52 3.70 4.14
C GLN A 132 -24.35 3.73 2.62
N ALA A 133 -24.80 2.67 1.97
CA ALA A 133 -24.91 2.63 0.52
C ALA A 133 -25.88 3.73 0.06
N HIS A 134 -25.39 4.79 -0.58
CA HIS A 134 -26.25 5.71 -1.31
C HIS A 134 -26.87 4.93 -2.47
N THR A 135 -28.21 4.90 -2.49
CA THR A 135 -29.06 4.01 -3.29
C THR A 135 -29.12 4.28 -4.80
N ASP A 136 -28.22 5.10 -5.35
CA ASP A 136 -28.18 5.45 -6.78
C ASP A 136 -27.13 4.63 -7.57
N THR A 137 -26.72 3.45 -7.10
CA THR A 137 -25.76 2.63 -7.80
C THR A 137 -26.44 1.70 -8.78
N PRO A 138 -26.05 1.69 -10.08
CA PRO A 138 -26.62 0.78 -11.07
C PRO A 138 -26.40 -0.69 -10.66
N ALA A 139 -27.45 -1.48 -10.77
CA ALA A 139 -27.40 -2.92 -10.48
C ALA A 139 -26.50 -3.64 -11.49
N GLY A 140 -25.37 -4.16 -11.00
CA GLY A 140 -24.39 -4.90 -11.81
C GLY A 140 -23.39 -5.68 -10.93
N PRO A 141 -22.61 -6.61 -11.50
CA PRO A 141 -21.63 -7.40 -10.72
C PRO A 141 -20.52 -6.55 -10.10
N ALA A 142 -20.06 -5.52 -10.78
CA ALA A 142 -18.98 -4.66 -10.31
C ALA A 142 -19.31 -3.87 -9.01
N PRO A 143 -20.50 -3.26 -8.86
CA PRO A 143 -20.91 -2.65 -7.59
C PRO A 143 -20.99 -3.66 -6.45
N SER A 144 -21.46 -4.88 -6.73
CA SER A 144 -21.61 -5.92 -5.69
C SER A 144 -20.26 -6.39 -5.15
N GLU A 145 -19.22 -6.56 -5.97
CA GLU A 145 -17.87 -6.88 -5.50
C GLU A 145 -17.35 -5.82 -4.51
N MET A 146 -17.49 -4.55 -4.86
CA MET A 146 -17.03 -3.44 -4.01
C MET A 146 -17.76 -3.40 -2.67
N ILE A 147 -19.10 -3.55 -2.69
CA ILE A 147 -19.93 -3.54 -1.48
C ILE A 147 -19.53 -4.69 -0.55
N VAL A 148 -19.46 -5.90 -1.08
CA VAL A 148 -19.06 -7.07 -0.30
C VAL A 148 -17.66 -6.92 0.26
N TYR A 149 -16.71 -6.47 -0.55
CA TYR A 149 -15.33 -6.23 -0.12
C TYR A 149 -15.25 -5.21 1.03
N LEU A 150 -15.94 -4.08 0.93
CA LEU A 150 -15.89 -3.01 1.95
C LEU A 150 -16.64 -3.40 3.23
N SER A 151 -17.68 -4.25 3.16
CA SER A 151 -18.42 -4.71 4.33
C SER A 151 -17.65 -5.70 5.20
N GLU A 152 -16.62 -6.37 4.65
CA GLU A 152 -15.79 -7.29 5.43
C GLU A 152 -14.83 -6.54 6.36
N PRO A 153 -14.49 -7.11 7.53
CA PRO A 153 -13.50 -6.52 8.42
C PRO A 153 -12.14 -6.44 7.75
N PRO A 154 -11.33 -5.40 8.08
CA PRO A 154 -9.95 -5.33 7.62
C PRO A 154 -9.12 -6.52 8.10
N ILE A 155 -8.16 -6.95 7.26
CA ILE A 155 -7.20 -7.98 7.67
C ILE A 155 -6.12 -7.38 8.58
N PRO A 156 -5.43 -8.21 9.39
CA PRO A 156 -4.34 -7.74 10.24
C PRO A 156 -3.26 -6.98 9.46
N ARG A 157 -2.68 -5.96 10.08
CA ARG A 157 -1.63 -5.13 9.45
C ARG A 157 -0.39 -5.92 9.04
N SER A 158 -0.09 -7.02 9.74
CA SER A 158 1.01 -7.95 9.43
C SER A 158 0.75 -8.82 8.22
N ALA A 159 -0.51 -8.95 7.80
CA ALA A 159 -0.89 -9.78 6.65
C ALA A 159 -0.46 -9.14 5.32
N SER A 160 -0.21 -9.98 4.33
CA SER A 160 0.17 -9.54 2.99
C SER A 160 -1.06 -9.20 2.15
N PRO A 161 -1.22 -7.94 1.68
CA PRO A 161 -2.31 -7.57 0.78
C PRO A 161 -2.32 -8.38 -0.51
N LEU A 162 -1.15 -8.64 -1.07
CA LEU A 162 -1.03 -9.41 -2.32
C LEU A 162 -1.43 -10.88 -2.14
N ALA A 163 -1.14 -11.47 -0.97
CA ALA A 163 -1.60 -12.81 -0.66
C ALA A 163 -3.13 -12.87 -0.51
N PHE A 164 -3.74 -11.86 0.14
CA PHE A 164 -5.20 -11.73 0.22
C PHE A 164 -5.83 -11.72 -1.18
N TRP A 165 -5.35 -10.87 -2.07
CA TRP A 165 -5.89 -10.75 -3.43
C TRP A 165 -5.66 -12.01 -4.28
N LYS A 166 -4.51 -12.69 -4.07
CA LYS A 166 -4.26 -13.98 -4.73
C LYS A 166 -5.30 -15.05 -4.34
N THR A 167 -5.65 -15.12 -3.04
CA THR A 167 -6.63 -16.08 -2.54
C THR A 167 -8.07 -15.72 -2.94
N ASN A 168 -8.40 -14.43 -3.02
CA ASN A 168 -9.75 -13.95 -3.27
C ASN A 168 -10.01 -13.54 -4.73
N LYS A 169 -9.10 -13.83 -5.66
CA LYS A 169 -9.23 -13.46 -7.08
C LYS A 169 -10.47 -14.03 -7.78
N GLU A 170 -10.93 -15.22 -7.37
CA GLU A 170 -12.12 -15.84 -7.91
C GLU A 170 -13.42 -15.23 -7.35
N ARG A 171 -13.34 -14.72 -6.13
CA ARG A 171 -14.45 -14.07 -5.44
C ARG A 171 -14.62 -12.60 -5.86
N PHE A 172 -13.52 -11.91 -6.14
CA PHE A 172 -13.44 -10.52 -6.56
C PHE A 172 -12.57 -10.36 -7.81
N PRO A 173 -13.00 -10.92 -8.97
CA PRO A 173 -12.13 -10.99 -10.15
C PRO A 173 -11.73 -9.61 -10.68
N ASP A 174 -12.62 -8.65 -10.73
CA ASP A 174 -12.34 -7.33 -11.28
C ASP A 174 -11.62 -6.43 -10.28
N LEU A 175 -11.96 -6.51 -8.99
CA LEU A 175 -11.19 -5.85 -7.92
C LEU A 175 -9.76 -6.38 -7.85
N ALA A 176 -9.52 -7.67 -8.00
CA ALA A 176 -8.19 -8.24 -7.97
C ALA A 176 -7.29 -7.74 -9.12
N LYS A 177 -7.86 -7.51 -10.32
CA LYS A 177 -7.14 -6.88 -11.45
C LYS A 177 -6.72 -5.45 -11.09
N VAL A 178 -7.62 -4.65 -10.51
CA VAL A 178 -7.32 -3.29 -10.07
C VAL A 178 -6.30 -3.31 -8.92
N ALA A 179 -6.46 -4.20 -7.94
CA ALA A 179 -5.55 -4.35 -6.82
C ALA A 179 -4.11 -4.65 -7.27
N ARG A 180 -3.94 -5.52 -8.25
CA ARG A 180 -2.62 -5.82 -8.82
C ARG A 180 -1.95 -4.58 -9.40
N ALA A 181 -2.68 -3.70 -10.06
CA ALA A 181 -2.13 -2.49 -10.65
C ALA A 181 -1.69 -1.46 -9.58
N TYR A 182 -2.50 -1.24 -8.55
CA TYR A 182 -2.25 -0.19 -7.56
C TYR A 182 -1.36 -0.63 -6.40
N LEU A 183 -1.47 -1.88 -5.92
CA LEU A 183 -0.68 -2.37 -4.78
C LEU A 183 0.75 -2.78 -5.16
N SER A 184 1.07 -2.89 -6.45
CA SER A 184 2.44 -3.08 -6.91
C SER A 184 3.25 -1.79 -6.94
N ALA A 185 2.61 -0.61 -6.83
CA ALA A 185 3.27 0.68 -6.88
C ALA A 185 4.07 0.95 -5.59
N PRO A 186 5.40 1.13 -5.66
CA PRO A 186 6.19 1.55 -4.50
C PRO A 186 5.87 3.01 -4.15
N CYS A 187 5.90 3.35 -2.85
CA CYS A 187 5.69 4.74 -2.42
C CYS A 187 6.98 5.55 -2.31
N THR A 188 8.13 4.92 -2.56
CA THR A 188 9.44 5.56 -2.40
C THR A 188 10.37 5.28 -3.57
N SER A 189 11.31 6.21 -3.83
CA SER A 189 12.40 6.06 -4.79
C SER A 189 13.61 5.28 -4.23
N VAL A 190 13.56 4.83 -2.98
CA VAL A 190 14.69 4.21 -2.28
C VAL A 190 15.28 3.02 -3.05
N GLU A 191 14.43 2.19 -3.67
CA GLU A 191 14.91 1.08 -4.49
C GLU A 191 15.64 1.57 -5.76
N SER A 192 15.14 2.65 -6.39
CA SER A 192 15.82 3.28 -7.52
C SER A 192 17.14 3.90 -7.09
N GLU A 193 17.17 4.61 -5.95
CA GLU A 193 18.39 5.20 -5.38
C GLU A 193 19.45 4.14 -5.05
N ARG A 194 19.02 3.01 -4.47
CA ARG A 194 19.90 1.86 -4.22
C ARG A 194 20.45 1.27 -5.53
N LEU A 195 19.61 1.23 -6.58
CA LEU A 195 20.03 0.74 -7.88
C LEU A 195 21.04 1.72 -8.53
N PHE A 196 20.81 3.03 -8.44
CA PHE A 196 21.74 4.04 -8.91
C PHE A 196 23.07 4.00 -8.15
N SER A 197 23.03 3.86 -6.83
CA SER A 197 24.25 3.68 -6.02
C SER A 197 25.00 2.40 -6.38
N ALA A 198 24.29 1.31 -6.67
CA ALA A 198 24.90 0.07 -7.15
C ALA A 198 25.49 0.22 -8.56
N ALA A 199 24.84 1.02 -9.42
CA ALA A 199 25.34 1.35 -10.76
C ALA A 199 26.63 2.17 -10.69
N SER A 200 26.70 3.19 -9.82
CA SER A 200 27.90 3.99 -9.62
C SER A 200 29.11 3.14 -9.21
N ASN A 201 28.91 2.11 -8.39
CA ASN A 201 29.96 1.17 -8.02
C ASN A 201 30.42 0.23 -9.16
N ILE A 202 29.61 0.07 -10.21
CA ILE A 202 29.94 -0.74 -11.39
C ILE A 202 30.55 0.12 -12.48
N VAL A 203 30.05 1.36 -12.63
CA VAL A 203 30.50 2.36 -13.59
C VAL A 203 31.31 3.42 -12.83
N ASP A 204 32.50 3.06 -12.36
CA ASP A 204 33.45 3.98 -11.74
C ASP A 204 34.29 4.67 -12.81
N GLU A 205 34.74 5.92 -12.57
CA GLU A 205 35.58 6.71 -13.48
C GLU A 205 36.85 5.95 -13.91
N HIS A 206 37.34 5.04 -13.06
CA HIS A 206 38.48 4.17 -13.37
C HIS A 206 38.15 2.94 -14.23
N ARG A 207 36.84 2.69 -14.51
CA ARG A 207 36.36 1.55 -15.32
C ARG A 207 35.69 1.97 -16.62
N ASN A 208 36.24 2.97 -17.29
CA ASN A 208 35.73 3.55 -18.55
C ASN A 208 35.63 2.57 -19.75
N ARG A 209 35.99 1.30 -19.56
CA ARG A 209 35.95 0.27 -20.62
C ARG A 209 34.72 -0.61 -20.58
N LEU A 210 33.79 -0.39 -19.63
CA LEU A 210 32.58 -1.19 -19.54
C LEU A 210 31.52 -0.58 -20.44
N MET A 211 31.08 -1.35 -21.45
CA MET A 211 29.98 -0.96 -22.33
C MET A 211 28.68 -0.82 -21.52
N PRO A 212 27.81 0.18 -21.82
CA PRO A 212 26.54 0.39 -21.09
C PRO A 212 25.68 -0.87 -20.97
N GLU A 213 25.58 -1.68 -22.03
CA GLU A 213 24.82 -2.92 -22.06
C GLU A 213 25.37 -3.96 -21.06
N LYS A 214 26.70 -3.98 -20.88
CA LYS A 214 27.34 -4.88 -19.91
C LYS A 214 27.11 -4.41 -18.47
N ALA A 215 27.08 -3.10 -18.25
CA ALA A 215 26.75 -2.52 -16.95
C ALA A 215 25.30 -2.84 -16.55
N GLU A 216 24.36 -2.71 -17.49
CA GLU A 216 22.95 -3.07 -17.30
C GLU A 216 22.79 -4.57 -16.95
N MET A 217 23.45 -5.45 -17.71
CA MET A 217 23.44 -6.89 -17.43
C MET A 217 23.97 -7.22 -16.02
N LEU A 218 25.07 -6.59 -15.61
CA LEU A 218 25.64 -6.82 -14.28
C LEU A 218 24.73 -6.32 -13.17
N LEU A 219 24.09 -5.16 -13.35
CA LEU A 219 23.08 -4.65 -12.42
C LEU A 219 21.88 -5.59 -12.30
N PHE A 220 21.38 -6.06 -13.43
CA PHE A 220 20.26 -7.00 -13.49
C PHE A 220 20.61 -8.30 -12.75
N ILE A 221 21.75 -8.89 -13.02
CA ILE A 221 22.23 -10.11 -12.36
C ILE A 221 22.38 -9.87 -10.86
N LYS A 222 23.07 -8.79 -10.46
CA LYS A 222 23.29 -8.44 -9.05
C LYS A 222 21.99 -8.30 -8.27
N LYS A 223 20.95 -7.73 -8.87
CA LYS A 223 19.64 -7.52 -8.23
C LYS A 223 18.83 -8.81 -8.14
N ASN A 224 18.84 -9.64 -9.18
CA ASN A 224 17.93 -10.78 -9.31
C ASN A 224 18.54 -12.12 -8.90
N LEU A 225 19.86 -12.28 -8.95
CA LEU A 225 20.54 -13.54 -8.59
C LEU A 225 20.18 -14.06 -7.19
N PRO A 226 20.11 -13.23 -6.13
CA PRO A 226 19.72 -13.72 -4.79
C PRO A 226 18.31 -14.33 -4.78
N MET A 227 17.36 -13.75 -5.52
CA MET A 227 16.00 -14.29 -5.61
C MET A 227 15.95 -15.60 -6.38
N MET A 228 16.75 -15.73 -7.45
CA MET A 228 16.84 -16.97 -8.24
C MET A 228 17.47 -18.11 -7.45
N LEU A 229 18.47 -17.83 -6.63
CA LEU A 229 19.12 -18.83 -5.78
C LEU A 229 18.18 -19.30 -4.67
N LEU A 230 17.45 -18.39 -4.02
CA LEU A 230 16.46 -18.74 -3.00
C LEU A 230 15.31 -19.58 -3.58
N SER A 231 14.87 -19.32 -4.81
CA SER A 231 13.82 -20.09 -5.46
C SER A 231 14.24 -21.52 -5.82
N LYS A 232 15.53 -21.78 -6.03
CA LYS A 232 16.07 -23.13 -6.25
C LYS A 232 16.23 -23.92 -4.96
N SER A 233 16.60 -23.26 -3.86
CA SER A 233 16.76 -23.91 -2.55
C SER A 233 15.43 -24.42 -1.96
N ASN A 234 14.29 -23.84 -2.34
CA ASN A 234 12.96 -24.28 -1.89
C ASN A 234 12.33 -25.39 -2.76
N LYS A 235 13.05 -25.92 -3.75
CA LYS A 235 12.58 -27.01 -4.62
C LYS A 235 13.37 -28.34 -4.40
N SER A 236 14.26 -28.36 -3.44
CA SER A 236 14.93 -29.56 -2.91
C SER A 236 14.40 -29.87 -1.54
#